data_46fc1dba997967e0f8cb8f689459c720
#
_entry.id   46fc1dba997967e0f8cb8f689459c720
#
_cell.length_a   1.000
_cell.length_b   1.000
_cell.length_c   1.000
_cell.angle_alpha   90.00
_cell.angle_beta   90.00
_cell.angle_gamma   90.00
#
_symmetry.space_group_name_H-M   'P 1'
#
loop_
_entity.id
_entity.type
_entity.pdbx_description
1 polymer ?
#
loop_
_entity_poly.entity_id
_entity_poly.type
_entity_poly.pdbx_seq_one_letter_code
_entity_poly.pdbx_strand_id
1 'polypeptide(L)'
;MANLKDIKNRIQSVESTKKITRAMKMVAAAKVKRAETSVKTSRPYTRELVSMFQKLMNSVTEFSSETLKIKQAIDDYPALLHSRDVKTVGMLVITSNKGLAGAYNANVVRDALRRISEYKKQGIEVCLFVAGQKGISALRKKCEVLGCPIEKKYFSAIDDPSPIESRDIAEDLAEYYVEKKIDKVEIVTTRFRNMMSYSVESWQVLPVVGVADVKDRISDNVIDPLMEFVPDKHHILQKIVPMYM
;
A
#
# COMPACT_ATOMS: atom_id res chain seq x y z
N MET A 1 54.02 10.96 8.05
CA MET A 1 53.39 12.00 8.90
C MET A 1 52.49 12.87 8.06
N ALA A 2 51.25 13.07 8.45
CA ALA A 2 50.33 13.93 7.71
C ALA A 2 50.84 15.38 7.70
N ASN A 3 50.97 15.97 6.51
CA ASN A 3 51.44 17.32 6.34
C ASN A 3 50.36 18.31 6.85
N LEU A 4 50.76 19.42 7.49
CA LEU A 4 49.82 20.45 8.00
C LEU A 4 48.83 20.91 6.92
N LYS A 5 49.27 20.97 5.65
CA LYS A 5 48.46 21.29 4.50
C LYS A 5 47.35 20.25 4.26
N ASP A 6 47.65 18.98 4.43
CA ASP A 6 46.66 17.89 4.23
C ASP A 6 45.59 17.94 5.33
N ILE A 7 45.98 18.24 6.56
CA ILE A 7 45.03 18.41 7.68
C ILE A 7 44.11 19.61 7.41
N LYS A 8 44.64 20.73 6.93
CA LYS A 8 43.85 21.93 6.60
C LYS A 8 42.88 21.67 5.48
N ASN A 9 43.30 20.98 4.43
CA ASN A 9 42.44 20.59 3.31
C ASN A 9 41.32 19.65 3.77
N ARG A 10 41.63 18.71 4.66
CA ARG A 10 40.65 17.78 5.23
C ARG A 10 39.62 18.50 6.08
N ILE A 11 40.01 19.47 6.92
CA ILE A 11 39.09 20.30 7.69
C ILE A 11 38.13 21.05 6.75
N GLN A 12 38.65 21.70 5.73
CA GLN A 12 37.83 22.45 4.76
C GLN A 12 36.85 21.56 4.02
N SER A 13 37.27 20.35 3.60
CA SER A 13 36.42 19.35 2.97
C SER A 13 35.29 18.90 3.92
N VAL A 14 35.61 18.62 5.17
CA VAL A 14 34.60 18.23 6.19
C VAL A 14 33.61 19.35 6.47
N GLU A 15 34.09 20.60 6.56
CA GLU A 15 33.21 21.77 6.74
C GLU A 15 32.26 21.95 5.55
N SER A 16 32.72 21.77 4.33
CA SER A 16 31.91 21.83 3.13
C SER A 16 30.84 20.72 3.13
N THR A 17 31.25 19.50 3.46
CA THR A 17 30.32 18.36 3.60
C THR A 17 29.28 18.60 4.70
N LYS A 18 29.69 19.19 5.85
CA LYS A 18 28.76 19.57 6.92
C LYS A 18 27.72 20.58 6.45
N LYS A 19 28.08 21.58 5.65
CA LYS A 19 27.15 22.58 5.10
C LYS A 19 26.14 21.91 4.15
N ILE A 20 26.62 21.04 3.26
CA ILE A 20 25.79 20.29 2.31
C ILE A 20 24.79 19.39 3.06
N THR A 21 25.25 18.59 4.00
CA THR A 21 24.38 17.68 4.76
C THR A 21 23.34 18.42 5.61
N ARG A 22 23.71 19.60 6.15
CA ARG A 22 22.76 20.46 6.86
C ARG A 22 21.67 20.99 5.93
N ALA A 23 22.03 21.42 4.71
CA ALA A 23 21.06 21.83 3.70
C ALA A 23 20.13 20.67 3.30
N MET A 24 20.70 19.47 3.06
CA MET A 24 19.90 18.27 2.77
C MET A 24 18.92 17.93 3.91
N LYS A 25 19.33 18.03 5.16
CA LYS A 25 18.47 17.84 6.32
C LYS A 25 17.29 18.82 6.33
N MET A 26 17.52 20.09 6.03
CA MET A 26 16.46 21.12 6.00
C MET A 26 15.45 20.83 4.87
N VAL A 27 15.94 20.48 3.68
CA VAL A 27 15.06 20.12 2.55
C VAL A 27 14.23 18.87 2.88
N ALA A 28 14.85 17.83 3.44
CA ALA A 28 14.14 16.61 3.85
C ALA A 28 13.07 16.91 4.91
N ALA A 29 13.38 17.71 5.92
CA ALA A 29 12.41 18.11 6.95
C ALA A 29 11.22 18.88 6.37
N ALA A 30 11.44 19.77 5.40
CA ALA A 30 10.38 20.50 4.71
C ALA A 30 9.47 19.53 3.90
N LYS A 31 10.06 18.53 3.22
CA LYS A 31 9.29 17.49 2.50
C LYS A 31 8.44 16.65 3.45
N VAL A 32 9.02 16.20 4.57
CA VAL A 32 8.26 15.45 5.58
C VAL A 32 7.08 16.27 6.11
N LYS A 33 7.29 17.55 6.40
CA LYS A 33 6.22 18.43 6.88
C LYS A 33 5.08 18.59 5.87
N ARG A 34 5.41 18.74 4.59
CA ARG A 34 4.39 18.82 3.52
C ARG A 34 3.60 17.50 3.41
N ALA A 35 4.29 16.37 3.36
CA ALA A 35 3.67 15.05 3.30
C ALA A 35 2.77 14.78 4.53
N GLU A 36 3.24 15.12 5.73
CA GLU A 36 2.46 14.99 6.97
C GLU A 36 1.18 15.86 6.92
N THR A 37 1.29 17.08 6.43
CA THR A 37 0.13 17.98 6.27
C THR A 37 -0.87 17.39 5.26
N SER A 38 -0.41 16.92 4.11
CA SER A 38 -1.26 16.30 3.09
C SER A 38 -2.01 15.09 3.66
N VAL A 39 -1.31 14.17 4.36
CA VAL A 39 -1.94 13.01 5.00
C VAL A 39 -2.96 13.42 6.07
N LYS A 40 -2.67 14.45 6.88
CA LYS A 40 -3.62 14.94 7.89
C LYS A 40 -4.89 15.51 7.26
N THR A 41 -4.75 16.20 6.14
CA THR A 41 -5.89 16.79 5.41
C THR A 41 -6.76 15.71 4.75
N SER A 42 -6.19 14.62 4.24
CA SER A 42 -6.93 13.54 3.60
C SER A 42 -7.57 12.54 4.58
N ARG A 43 -7.07 12.44 5.81
CA ARG A 43 -7.58 11.50 6.82
C ARG A 43 -9.09 11.55 7.08
N PRO A 44 -9.73 12.74 7.23
CA PRO A 44 -11.18 12.80 7.42
C PRO A 44 -11.95 12.15 6.26
N TYR A 45 -11.56 12.46 5.03
CA TYR A 45 -12.17 11.85 3.84
C TYR A 45 -12.04 10.32 3.85
N THR A 46 -10.85 9.80 4.11
CA THR A 46 -10.62 8.34 4.18
C THR A 46 -11.46 7.68 5.28
N ARG A 47 -11.61 8.34 6.43
CA ARG A 47 -12.45 7.81 7.53
C ARG A 47 -13.91 7.73 7.13
N GLU A 48 -14.45 8.78 6.52
CA GLU A 48 -15.84 8.79 6.05
C GLU A 48 -16.07 7.75 4.96
N LEU A 49 -15.13 7.61 4.01
CA LEU A 49 -15.21 6.59 2.97
C LEU A 49 -15.25 5.18 3.57
N VAL A 50 -14.38 4.90 4.56
CA VAL A 50 -14.37 3.61 5.28
C VAL A 50 -15.68 3.40 6.05
N SER A 51 -16.20 4.43 6.72
CA SER A 51 -17.47 4.38 7.44
C SER A 51 -18.63 4.09 6.49
N MET A 52 -18.71 4.78 5.36
CA MET A 52 -19.73 4.54 4.33
C MET A 52 -19.67 3.13 3.77
N PHE A 53 -18.44 2.64 3.47
CA PHE A 53 -18.25 1.28 3.01
C PHE A 53 -18.71 0.24 4.04
N GLN A 54 -18.38 0.43 5.32
CA GLN A 54 -18.83 -0.46 6.41
C GLN A 54 -20.35 -0.48 6.53
N LYS A 55 -21.01 0.66 6.49
CA LYS A 55 -22.46 0.78 6.56
C LYS A 55 -23.12 0.07 5.39
N LEU A 56 -22.57 0.25 4.19
CA LEU A 56 -23.05 -0.42 3.00
C LEU A 56 -22.91 -1.95 3.12
N MET A 57 -21.76 -2.44 3.57
CA MET A 57 -21.53 -3.88 3.79
C MET A 57 -22.46 -4.45 4.85
N ASN A 58 -22.67 -3.76 5.97
CA ASN A 58 -23.60 -4.19 7.02
C ASN A 58 -25.04 -4.26 6.47
N SER A 59 -25.49 -3.26 5.70
CA SER A 59 -26.82 -3.26 5.11
C SER A 59 -27.07 -4.39 4.11
N VAL A 60 -26.00 -4.92 3.51
CA VAL A 60 -26.08 -6.09 2.60
C VAL A 60 -26.13 -7.39 3.40
N THR A 61 -25.38 -7.49 4.53
CA THR A 61 -25.34 -8.69 5.37
C THR A 61 -26.59 -8.87 6.24
N GLU A 62 -27.21 -7.80 6.72
CA GLU A 62 -28.44 -7.87 7.53
C GLU A 62 -29.66 -8.39 6.77
N PHE A 63 -29.74 -8.16 5.46
CA PHE A 63 -30.80 -8.69 4.61
C PHE A 63 -30.62 -10.17 4.23
N SER A 64 -29.54 -10.79 4.66
CA SER A 64 -29.14 -12.16 4.26
C SER A 64 -29.66 -13.27 5.16
N SER A 65 -30.69 -13.04 5.95
CA SER A 65 -31.29 -14.08 6.82
C SER A 65 -32.11 -15.16 6.08
N GLU A 66 -32.29 -15.05 4.77
CA GLU A 66 -32.88 -16.08 3.93
C GLU A 66 -31.84 -16.67 2.95
N THR A 67 -31.49 -17.91 3.18
CA THR A 67 -30.40 -18.66 2.50
C THR A 67 -30.47 -18.70 0.96
N LEU A 68 -31.61 -18.40 0.35
CA LEU A 68 -31.79 -18.35 -1.10
C LEU A 68 -31.42 -16.98 -1.71
N LYS A 69 -31.54 -15.89 -0.96
CA LYS A 69 -31.16 -14.56 -1.43
C LYS A 69 -29.65 -14.30 -1.28
N ILE A 70 -28.96 -15.08 -0.43
CA ILE A 70 -27.51 -15.00 -0.27
C ILE A 70 -26.77 -15.36 -1.58
N LYS A 71 -27.22 -16.40 -2.29
CA LYS A 71 -26.60 -16.80 -3.55
C LYS A 71 -26.76 -15.74 -4.65
N GLN A 72 -27.94 -15.15 -4.76
CA GLN A 72 -28.21 -14.10 -5.75
C GLN A 72 -27.49 -12.80 -5.42
N ALA A 73 -27.41 -12.42 -4.14
CA ALA A 73 -26.63 -11.26 -3.69
C ALA A 73 -25.12 -11.47 -3.86
N ILE A 74 -24.63 -12.72 -3.80
CA ILE A 74 -23.22 -13.05 -4.06
C ILE A 74 -22.86 -12.95 -5.54
N ASP A 75 -23.76 -13.36 -6.43
CA ASP A 75 -23.55 -13.27 -7.88
C ASP A 75 -23.57 -11.80 -8.39
N ASP A 76 -24.24 -10.90 -7.67
CA ASP A 76 -24.29 -9.46 -7.95
C ASP A 76 -23.18 -8.64 -7.26
N TYR A 77 -22.34 -9.27 -6.42
CA TYR A 77 -21.25 -8.58 -5.74
C TYR A 77 -20.11 -8.20 -6.70
N PRO A 78 -19.52 -7.01 -6.55
CA PRO A 78 -18.32 -6.66 -7.29
C PRO A 78 -17.23 -7.72 -7.12
N ALA A 79 -16.63 -8.13 -8.23
CA ALA A 79 -15.61 -9.20 -8.24
C ALA A 79 -14.47 -9.01 -7.21
N LEU A 80 -14.18 -7.76 -6.83
CA LEU A 80 -13.12 -7.38 -5.86
C LEU A 80 -13.46 -7.77 -4.40
N LEU A 81 -14.72 -8.13 -4.12
CA LEU A 81 -15.15 -8.57 -2.78
C LEU A 81 -15.16 -10.09 -2.65
N HIS A 82 -15.08 -10.83 -3.76
CA HIS A 82 -15.13 -12.29 -3.74
C HIS A 82 -13.79 -12.89 -3.33
N SER A 83 -13.78 -13.58 -2.18
CA SER A 83 -12.65 -14.41 -1.79
C SER A 83 -12.64 -15.72 -2.57
N ARG A 84 -11.48 -16.19 -2.96
CA ARG A 84 -11.26 -17.46 -3.63
C ARG A 84 -10.03 -18.17 -3.10
N ASP A 85 -9.83 -19.42 -3.46
CA ASP A 85 -8.64 -20.17 -3.11
C ASP A 85 -7.38 -19.47 -3.67
N VAL A 86 -6.43 -19.16 -2.79
CA VAL A 86 -5.25 -18.39 -3.14
C VAL A 86 -4.21 -19.31 -3.78
N LYS A 87 -4.03 -19.18 -5.08
CA LYS A 87 -2.97 -19.85 -5.86
C LYS A 87 -1.86 -18.88 -6.23
N THR A 88 -2.22 -17.62 -6.50
CA THR A 88 -1.28 -16.58 -6.88
C THR A 88 -1.52 -15.32 -6.06
N VAL A 89 -0.48 -14.81 -5.41
CA VAL A 89 -0.50 -13.54 -4.65
C VAL A 89 0.12 -12.43 -5.47
N GLY A 90 -0.63 -11.36 -5.71
CA GLY A 90 -0.10 -10.09 -6.19
C GLY A 90 0.50 -9.31 -5.02
N MET A 91 1.79 -9.05 -5.04
CA MET A 91 2.47 -8.31 -3.97
C MET A 91 2.94 -6.95 -4.49
N LEU A 92 2.36 -5.86 -3.96
CA LEU A 92 2.81 -4.50 -4.22
C LEU A 92 3.87 -4.11 -3.19
N VAL A 93 5.09 -3.91 -3.66
CA VAL A 93 6.23 -3.49 -2.82
C VAL A 93 6.53 -2.01 -3.05
N ILE A 94 6.36 -1.19 -2.03
CA ILE A 94 6.55 0.27 -2.12
C ILE A 94 7.87 0.66 -1.46
N THR A 95 8.77 1.23 -2.25
CA THR A 95 10.09 1.73 -1.84
C THR A 95 10.32 3.15 -2.34
N SER A 96 11.49 3.73 -2.09
CA SER A 96 11.83 5.05 -2.61
C SER A 96 12.54 4.98 -3.97
N ASN A 97 12.49 6.09 -4.71
CA ASN A 97 13.31 6.28 -5.92
C ASN A 97 14.76 6.63 -5.55
N LYS A 98 14.98 7.37 -4.47
CA LYS A 98 16.28 7.92 -4.07
C LYS A 98 16.93 7.09 -2.96
N GLY A 99 18.25 7.17 -2.90
CA GLY A 99 19.03 6.59 -1.81
C GLY A 99 19.15 7.53 -0.61
N LEU A 100 20.15 7.24 0.24
CA LEU A 100 20.44 7.99 1.47
C LEU A 100 19.27 7.96 2.49
N ALA A 101 18.48 6.88 2.46
CA ALA A 101 17.33 6.67 3.33
C ALA A 101 17.61 5.64 4.46
N GLY A 102 18.87 5.48 4.85
CA GLY A 102 19.26 4.49 5.86
C GLY A 102 18.81 3.07 5.48
N ALA A 103 18.22 2.35 6.42
CA ALA A 103 17.74 0.99 6.24
C ALA A 103 16.33 0.89 5.63
N TYR A 104 15.67 2.00 5.30
CA TYR A 104 14.30 2.06 4.81
C TYR A 104 14.03 1.05 3.68
N ASN A 105 14.73 1.21 2.55
CA ASN A 105 14.52 0.33 1.38
C ASN A 105 14.95 -1.12 1.67
N ALA A 106 16.06 -1.30 2.38
CA ALA A 106 16.56 -2.64 2.71
C ALA A 106 15.60 -3.44 3.61
N ASN A 107 14.93 -2.77 4.54
CA ASN A 107 13.97 -3.40 5.43
C ASN A 107 12.70 -3.85 4.67
N VAL A 108 12.15 -3.00 3.79
CA VAL A 108 10.99 -3.36 2.94
C VAL A 108 11.33 -4.53 2.03
N VAL A 109 12.47 -4.46 1.33
CA VAL A 109 12.93 -5.55 0.44
C VAL A 109 13.14 -6.86 1.21
N ARG A 110 13.69 -6.80 2.41
CA ARG A 110 13.90 -7.99 3.26
C ARG A 110 12.57 -8.62 3.66
N ASP A 111 11.60 -7.82 4.08
CA ASP A 111 10.27 -8.33 4.44
C ASP A 111 9.54 -8.92 3.23
N ALA A 112 9.57 -8.24 2.09
CA ALA A 112 9.01 -8.75 0.85
C ALA A 112 9.61 -10.12 0.47
N LEU A 113 10.94 -10.25 0.49
CA LEU A 113 11.61 -11.53 0.18
C LEU A 113 11.29 -12.64 1.18
N ARG A 114 11.15 -12.32 2.46
CA ARG A 114 10.70 -13.26 3.49
C ARG A 114 9.31 -13.80 3.15
N ARG A 115 8.37 -12.92 2.84
CA ARG A 115 6.99 -13.29 2.47
C ARG A 115 6.92 -14.10 1.18
N ILE A 116 7.67 -13.71 0.16
CA ILE A 116 7.79 -14.50 -1.09
C ILE A 116 8.24 -15.92 -0.77
N SER A 117 9.23 -16.06 0.10
CA SER A 117 9.73 -17.38 0.49
C SER A 117 8.68 -18.19 1.29
N GLU A 118 7.90 -17.53 2.13
CA GLU A 118 6.80 -18.15 2.90
C GLU A 118 5.67 -18.62 1.96
N TYR A 119 5.23 -17.81 1.00
CA TYR A 119 4.22 -18.20 0.01
C TYR A 119 4.70 -19.38 -0.86
N LYS A 120 5.93 -19.34 -1.33
CA LYS A 120 6.51 -20.44 -2.11
C LYS A 120 6.58 -21.76 -1.37
N LYS A 121 6.88 -21.75 -0.06
CA LYS A 121 6.83 -22.94 0.79
C LYS A 121 5.42 -23.53 0.89
N GLN A 122 4.40 -22.71 0.73
CA GLN A 122 2.99 -23.11 0.71
C GLN A 122 2.51 -23.54 -0.69
N GLY A 123 3.38 -23.51 -1.69
CA GLY A 123 2.99 -23.78 -3.09
C GLY A 123 2.24 -22.66 -3.77
N ILE A 124 2.28 -21.45 -3.22
CA ILE A 124 1.59 -20.26 -3.73
C ILE A 124 2.57 -19.46 -4.59
N GLU A 125 2.14 -19.10 -5.79
CA GLU A 125 2.91 -18.25 -6.70
C GLU A 125 2.83 -16.79 -6.26
N VAL A 126 3.86 -16.00 -6.59
CA VAL A 126 3.92 -14.57 -6.27
C VAL A 126 4.23 -13.78 -7.53
N CYS A 127 3.36 -12.83 -7.83
CA CYS A 127 3.45 -11.87 -8.90
C CYS A 127 3.78 -10.49 -8.29
N LEU A 128 4.84 -9.83 -8.74
CA LEU A 128 5.33 -8.61 -8.12
C LEU A 128 4.94 -7.35 -8.87
N PHE A 129 4.43 -6.40 -8.12
CA PHE A 129 4.24 -5.00 -8.53
C PHE A 129 5.18 -4.15 -7.68
N VAL A 130 6.04 -3.37 -8.28
CA VAL A 130 7.08 -2.65 -7.52
C VAL A 130 7.02 -1.16 -7.80
N ALA A 131 6.78 -0.39 -6.76
CA ALA A 131 6.85 1.06 -6.79
C ALA A 131 8.17 1.53 -6.16
N GLY A 132 8.93 2.32 -6.93
CA GLY A 132 10.21 2.89 -6.52
C GLY A 132 11.44 2.18 -7.07
N GLN A 133 12.35 2.98 -7.61
CA GLN A 133 13.58 2.53 -8.28
C GLN A 133 14.47 1.64 -7.40
N LYS A 134 14.52 1.91 -6.09
CA LYS A 134 15.39 1.15 -5.18
C LYS A 134 14.87 -0.27 -4.95
N GLY A 135 13.55 -0.45 -4.88
CA GLY A 135 12.92 -1.76 -4.81
C GLY A 135 13.13 -2.55 -6.10
N ILE A 136 12.87 -1.94 -7.25
CA ILE A 136 13.06 -2.56 -8.57
C ILE A 136 14.50 -3.07 -8.73
N SER A 137 15.48 -2.22 -8.42
CA SER A 137 16.90 -2.59 -8.56
C SER A 137 17.31 -3.71 -7.58
N ALA A 138 16.78 -3.71 -6.36
CA ALA A 138 17.13 -4.68 -5.32
C ALA A 138 16.43 -6.04 -5.52
N LEU A 139 15.20 -6.04 -6.02
CA LEU A 139 14.40 -7.25 -6.21
C LEU A 139 14.71 -7.95 -7.53
N ARG A 140 15.06 -7.23 -8.59
CA ARG A 140 15.21 -7.75 -9.95
C ARG A 140 15.97 -9.10 -10.00
N LYS A 141 17.24 -9.10 -9.59
CA LYS A 141 18.07 -10.32 -9.65
C LYS A 141 17.57 -11.43 -8.72
N LYS A 142 17.06 -11.04 -7.54
CA LYS A 142 16.60 -12.01 -6.54
C LYS A 142 15.31 -12.69 -6.97
N CYS A 143 14.43 -11.93 -7.60
CA CYS A 143 13.16 -12.44 -8.11
C CYS A 143 13.33 -13.31 -9.35
N GLU A 144 14.30 -13.01 -10.21
CA GLU A 144 14.69 -13.90 -11.30
C GLU A 144 15.09 -15.29 -10.76
N VAL A 145 15.92 -15.36 -9.73
CA VAL A 145 16.34 -16.61 -9.10
C VAL A 145 15.17 -17.32 -8.39
N LEU A 146 14.29 -16.56 -7.78
CA LEU A 146 13.13 -17.09 -7.07
C LEU A 146 11.97 -17.45 -8.02
N GLY A 147 12.03 -17.13 -9.31
CA GLY A 147 10.95 -17.37 -10.26
C GLY A 147 9.66 -16.61 -9.88
N CYS A 148 9.80 -15.36 -9.42
CA CYS A 148 8.70 -14.43 -9.17
C CYS A 148 8.89 -13.17 -10.04
N PRO A 149 8.23 -13.08 -11.21
CA PRO A 149 8.45 -11.98 -12.14
C PRO A 149 7.96 -10.65 -11.55
N ILE A 150 8.63 -9.55 -11.94
CA ILE A 150 8.12 -8.19 -11.70
C ILE A 150 7.25 -7.83 -12.90
N GLU A 151 5.94 -7.86 -12.72
CA GLU A 151 4.96 -7.60 -13.76
C GLU A 151 4.90 -6.11 -14.12
N LYS A 152 4.74 -5.26 -13.11
CA LYS A 152 4.64 -3.82 -13.31
C LYS A 152 5.60 -3.04 -12.40
N LYS A 153 6.08 -1.90 -12.92
CA LYS A 153 7.06 -1.02 -12.27
C LYS A 153 6.54 0.41 -12.29
N TYR A 154 6.43 1.01 -11.12
CA TYR A 154 5.94 2.37 -10.95
C TYR A 154 7.05 3.27 -10.43
N PHE A 155 7.33 4.36 -11.12
CA PHE A 155 8.42 5.28 -10.80
C PHE A 155 7.93 6.64 -10.33
N SER A 156 6.94 7.20 -11.02
CA SER A 156 6.42 8.54 -10.78
C SER A 156 5.68 8.68 -9.46
N ALA A 157 4.85 7.72 -9.13
CA ALA A 157 4.00 7.71 -7.93
C ALA A 157 4.72 7.92 -6.57
N ILE A 158 6.06 7.82 -6.55
CA ILE A 158 6.83 7.87 -5.30
C ILE A 158 7.41 9.25 -5.02
N ASP A 159 7.79 10.02 -6.05
CA ASP A 159 8.47 11.31 -5.85
C ASP A 159 7.47 12.44 -5.56
N ASP A 160 6.30 12.40 -6.19
CA ASP A 160 5.21 13.35 -5.99
C ASP A 160 3.87 12.59 -6.12
N PRO A 161 3.46 11.87 -5.06
CA PRO A 161 2.29 11.02 -5.13
C PRO A 161 1.03 11.83 -5.41
N SER A 162 0.39 11.52 -6.53
CA SER A 162 -0.87 12.11 -6.94
C SER A 162 -2.02 11.10 -6.82
N PRO A 163 -3.27 11.57 -6.67
CA PRO A 163 -4.44 10.69 -6.70
C PRO A 163 -4.56 9.91 -8.01
N ILE A 164 -4.10 10.45 -9.13
CA ILE A 164 -4.16 9.82 -10.45
C ILE A 164 -3.24 8.60 -10.48
N GLU A 165 -1.97 8.77 -10.10
CA GLU A 165 -0.99 7.67 -10.11
C GLU A 165 -1.33 6.57 -9.11
N SER A 166 -1.91 6.93 -7.96
CA SER A 166 -2.41 5.95 -7.00
C SER A 166 -3.59 5.15 -7.56
N ARG A 167 -4.47 5.81 -8.31
CA ARG A 167 -5.57 5.16 -9.02
C ARG A 167 -5.07 4.20 -10.09
N ASP A 168 -4.09 4.59 -10.91
CA ASP A 168 -3.53 3.73 -11.95
C ASP A 168 -2.97 2.42 -11.35
N ILE A 169 -2.29 2.51 -10.20
CA ILE A 169 -1.79 1.32 -9.49
C ILE A 169 -2.96 0.47 -8.99
N ALA A 170 -3.99 1.08 -8.44
CA ALA A 170 -5.16 0.36 -7.94
C ALA A 170 -5.95 -0.31 -9.07
N GLU A 171 -6.14 0.39 -10.19
CA GLU A 171 -6.80 -0.15 -11.40
C GLU A 171 -6.02 -1.34 -11.97
N ASP A 172 -4.69 -1.24 -12.07
CA ASP A 172 -3.84 -2.34 -12.50
C ASP A 172 -4.00 -3.59 -11.62
N LEU A 173 -3.98 -3.42 -10.30
CA LEU A 173 -4.14 -4.52 -9.35
C LEU A 173 -5.56 -5.11 -9.41
N ALA A 174 -6.57 -4.25 -9.56
CA ALA A 174 -7.96 -4.68 -9.72
C ALA A 174 -8.16 -5.48 -11.01
N GLU A 175 -7.60 -5.03 -12.14
CA GLU A 175 -7.65 -5.72 -13.42
C GLU A 175 -7.07 -7.14 -13.30
N TYR A 176 -5.84 -7.27 -12.76
CA TYR A 176 -5.20 -8.58 -12.55
C TYR A 176 -6.03 -9.49 -11.65
N TYR A 177 -6.71 -8.92 -10.64
CA TYR A 177 -7.57 -9.67 -9.74
C TYR A 177 -8.86 -10.13 -10.44
N VAL A 178 -9.53 -9.25 -11.19
CA VAL A 178 -10.76 -9.57 -11.95
C VAL A 178 -10.49 -10.60 -13.05
N GLU A 179 -9.37 -10.48 -13.75
CA GLU A 179 -8.90 -11.44 -14.75
C GLU A 179 -8.42 -12.78 -14.17
N LYS A 180 -8.48 -12.95 -12.85
CA LYS A 180 -8.03 -14.16 -12.13
C LYS A 180 -6.55 -14.51 -12.34
N LYS A 181 -5.73 -13.53 -12.68
CA LYS A 181 -4.26 -13.67 -12.73
C LYS A 181 -3.64 -13.71 -11.33
N ILE A 182 -4.28 -13.03 -10.38
CA ILE A 182 -3.93 -13.02 -8.96
C ILE A 182 -5.18 -13.22 -8.12
N ASP A 183 -5.08 -13.94 -7.00
CA ASP A 183 -6.20 -14.30 -6.13
C ASP A 183 -6.23 -13.52 -4.82
N LYS A 184 -5.14 -12.86 -4.51
CA LYS A 184 -4.97 -12.00 -3.33
C LYS A 184 -4.03 -10.87 -3.68
N VAL A 185 -4.27 -9.68 -3.14
CA VAL A 185 -3.32 -8.55 -3.22
C VAL A 185 -2.86 -8.17 -1.83
N GLU A 186 -1.55 -8.10 -1.67
CA GLU A 186 -0.90 -7.67 -0.43
C GLU A 186 0.07 -6.52 -0.71
N ILE A 187 0.02 -5.48 0.12
CA ILE A 187 0.96 -4.36 0.07
C ILE A 187 2.03 -4.56 1.13
N VAL A 188 3.29 -4.32 0.76
CA VAL A 188 4.44 -4.29 1.67
C VAL A 188 5.09 -2.92 1.59
N THR A 189 5.03 -2.17 2.67
CA THR A 189 5.59 -0.82 2.73
C THR A 189 6.00 -0.44 4.16
N THR A 190 6.52 0.75 4.33
CA THR A 190 6.88 1.28 5.64
C THR A 190 5.81 2.26 6.13
N ARG A 191 5.24 1.99 7.28
CA ARG A 191 4.34 2.91 7.97
C ARG A 191 5.12 3.92 8.78
N PHE A 192 4.93 5.19 8.46
CA PHE A 192 5.48 6.31 9.21
C PHE A 192 4.66 6.56 10.48
N ARG A 193 5.32 6.53 11.64
CA ARG A 193 4.72 6.90 12.93
C ARG A 193 5.17 8.28 13.36
N ASN A 194 6.46 8.51 13.35
CA ASN A 194 7.11 9.80 13.61
C ASN A 194 8.54 9.78 13.03
N MET A 195 9.27 10.88 13.14
CA MET A 195 10.65 11.01 12.62
C MET A 195 11.66 10.02 13.23
N MET A 196 11.35 9.44 14.38
CA MET A 196 12.22 8.51 15.12
C MET A 196 11.77 7.05 14.95
N SER A 197 10.50 6.83 14.60
CA SER A 197 9.89 5.50 14.58
C SER A 197 9.12 5.26 13.30
N TYR A 198 9.46 4.19 12.64
CA TYR A 198 8.76 3.65 11.47
C TYR A 198 8.83 2.12 11.52
N SER A 199 7.85 1.45 10.97
CA SER A 199 7.77 -0.01 10.91
C SER A 199 7.45 -0.46 9.49
N VAL A 200 8.06 -1.56 9.06
CA VAL A 200 7.60 -2.24 7.84
C VAL A 200 6.33 -2.98 8.20
N GLU A 201 5.29 -2.73 7.45
CA GLU A 201 3.99 -3.37 7.62
C GLU A 201 3.52 -3.94 6.28
N SER A 202 2.72 -4.97 6.36
CA SER A 202 2.00 -5.49 5.21
C SER A 202 0.56 -5.73 5.58
N TRP A 203 -0.30 -5.52 4.60
CA TRP A 203 -1.73 -5.81 4.76
C TRP A 203 -2.33 -6.24 3.43
N GLN A 204 -3.41 -7.00 3.54
CA GLN A 204 -4.21 -7.38 2.39
C GLN A 204 -5.06 -6.21 1.92
N VAL A 205 -5.15 -6.04 0.60
CA VAL A 205 -6.02 -5.06 -0.07
C VAL A 205 -7.13 -5.77 -0.83
N LEU A 206 -6.84 -6.85 -1.53
CA LEU A 206 -7.81 -7.67 -2.23
C LEU A 206 -7.72 -9.15 -1.82
N PRO A 207 -8.87 -9.85 -1.77
CA PRO A 207 -10.21 -9.29 -1.77
C PRO A 207 -10.40 -8.31 -0.61
N VAL A 208 -11.31 -7.36 -0.78
CA VAL A 208 -11.67 -6.46 0.31
C VAL A 208 -12.40 -7.30 1.36
N VAL A 209 -11.64 -7.73 2.38
CA VAL A 209 -12.16 -8.60 3.44
C VAL A 209 -13.06 -7.79 4.37
N GLY A 210 -14.20 -8.38 4.70
CA GLY A 210 -15.26 -7.69 5.41
C GLY A 210 -14.84 -7.08 6.76
N VAL A 211 -15.69 -6.22 7.19
CA VAL A 211 -15.75 -5.34 8.37
C VAL A 211 -15.01 -5.78 9.65
N ALA A 212 -14.65 -7.06 9.82
CA ALA A 212 -13.98 -7.55 11.02
C ALA A 212 -12.57 -6.95 11.23
N ASP A 213 -11.78 -6.85 10.16
CA ASP A 213 -10.40 -6.31 10.25
C ASP A 213 -10.36 -4.78 10.35
N VAL A 214 -11.47 -4.11 10.05
CA VAL A 214 -11.58 -2.65 10.12
C VAL A 214 -12.15 -2.19 11.46
N LYS A 215 -12.88 -3.07 12.21
CA LYS A 215 -13.43 -2.77 13.54
C LYS A 215 -12.36 -2.37 14.56
N ASP A 216 -11.18 -2.91 14.49
CA ASP A 216 -10.06 -2.52 15.37
C ASP A 216 -9.52 -1.11 15.12
N ARG A 217 -9.99 -0.43 14.07
CA ARG A 217 -9.52 0.90 13.70
C ARG A 217 -10.50 2.03 13.99
N ILE A 218 -11.78 1.71 14.25
CA ILE A 218 -12.82 2.71 14.53
C ILE A 218 -13.80 2.14 15.55
N SER A 219 -13.54 2.42 16.84
CA SER A 219 -14.51 2.21 17.91
C SER A 219 -15.41 3.44 18.00
N ASP A 220 -16.63 3.36 17.47
CA ASP A 220 -17.73 4.19 17.95
C ASP A 220 -19.06 3.53 17.57
N ASN A 221 -19.83 3.19 18.58
CA ASN A 221 -21.22 2.74 18.49
C ASN A 221 -22.09 3.91 18.02
N VAL A 222 -22.14 4.16 16.74
CA VAL A 222 -23.09 5.11 16.17
C VAL A 222 -24.32 4.33 15.73
N ILE A 223 -25.47 4.62 16.31
CA ILE A 223 -26.78 4.18 15.84
C ILE A 223 -26.91 4.60 14.38
N ASP A 224 -27.05 3.65 13.48
CA ASP A 224 -27.05 3.88 12.05
C ASP A 224 -28.39 4.49 11.63
N PRO A 225 -28.45 5.73 11.13
CA PRO A 225 -29.67 6.24 10.54
C PRO A 225 -30.04 5.39 9.32
N LEU A 226 -31.33 5.16 9.09
CA LEU A 226 -31.83 4.50 7.89
C LEU A 226 -31.22 5.17 6.65
N MET A 227 -30.36 4.46 5.96
CA MET A 227 -29.70 4.94 4.74
C MET A 227 -30.52 4.53 3.52
N GLU A 228 -30.87 5.53 2.71
CA GLU A 228 -31.46 5.31 1.40
C GLU A 228 -30.36 5.29 0.33
N PHE A 229 -30.35 4.28 -0.53
CA PHE A 229 -29.35 4.09 -1.58
C PHE A 229 -29.93 4.46 -2.93
N VAL A 230 -29.36 5.48 -3.59
CA VAL A 230 -29.81 5.98 -4.88
C VAL A 230 -28.65 5.89 -5.91
N PRO A 231 -28.81 5.23 -7.05
CA PRO A 231 -30.01 4.51 -7.53
C PRO A 231 -30.22 3.16 -6.84
N ASP A 232 -29.17 2.41 -6.52
CA ASP A 232 -29.20 1.11 -5.86
C ASP A 232 -27.85 0.78 -5.19
N LYS A 233 -27.85 -0.22 -4.31
CA LYS A 233 -26.68 -0.64 -3.55
C LYS A 233 -25.55 -1.17 -4.44
N HIS A 234 -25.89 -1.87 -5.51
CA HIS A 234 -24.92 -2.49 -6.41
C HIS A 234 -24.11 -1.42 -7.16
N HIS A 235 -24.78 -0.40 -7.70
CA HIS A 235 -24.13 0.71 -8.39
C HIS A 235 -23.18 1.51 -7.47
N ILE A 236 -23.59 1.69 -6.21
CA ILE A 236 -22.77 2.38 -5.21
C ILE A 236 -21.54 1.55 -4.87
N LEU A 237 -21.68 0.22 -4.67
CA LEU A 237 -20.55 -0.68 -4.41
C LEU A 237 -19.54 -0.67 -5.56
N GLN A 238 -19.99 -0.72 -6.80
CA GLN A 238 -19.09 -0.64 -7.97
C GLN A 238 -18.25 0.62 -8.00
N LYS A 239 -18.75 1.73 -7.47
CA LYS A 239 -18.00 3.00 -7.39
C LYS A 239 -17.13 3.12 -6.14
N ILE A 240 -17.63 2.68 -4.98
CA ILE A 240 -16.92 2.86 -3.71
C ILE A 240 -15.74 1.88 -3.58
N VAL A 241 -15.87 0.63 -4.04
CA VAL A 241 -14.83 -0.39 -3.88
C VAL A 241 -13.50 0.04 -4.52
N PRO A 242 -13.43 0.52 -5.76
CA PRO A 242 -12.19 1.04 -6.33
C PRO A 242 -11.63 2.27 -5.62
N MET A 243 -12.49 3.10 -5.02
CA MET A 243 -12.06 4.28 -4.25
C MET A 243 -11.50 3.92 -2.88
N TYR A 244 -11.88 2.76 -2.35
CA TYR A 244 -11.39 2.24 -1.07
C TYR A 244 -10.00 1.60 -1.20
N MET A 245 -9.66 1.06 -2.35
CA MET A 245 -8.34 0.47 -2.66
C MET A 245 -7.24 1.54 -2.73
#